data_1397cce22492e604e59cf7d52a298efc
#
_entry.id   1397cce22492e604e59cf7d52a298efc
#
_cell.length_a   1.000
_cell.length_b   1.000
_cell.length_c   1.000
_cell.angle_alpha   90.00
_cell.angle_beta   90.00
_cell.angle_gamma   90.00
#
_symmetry.space_group_name_H-M   'P 1'
#
loop_
_entity.id
_entity.type
_entity.pdbx_description
1 polymer ?
#
loop_
_entity_poly.entity_id
_entity_poly.type
_entity_poly.pdbx_seq_one_letter_code
_entity_poly.pdbx_strand_id
1 'polypeptide(L)'
;CEINFANIPTNFGVVSLANPDPGLTRPYVDQFNVGVTHELMRGVSVSAEWFHNDTKNSWQRNNVLRPGTYANGAVTNASYKPVTIFSPIDGSPITMYDTVSTAVARAVQNVDTNDSNVKQAYNALEFNFNARLPHGARLFGGSATDRTVANTCSGAATNPNFLITIGGVNYCDQTNSSIPWRTQFKLAGTFPLPWYGLQFAAALQALPGYQLGTQALTSGGAGAP
;
A
#
# COMPACT_ATOMS: atom_id res chain seq x y z
N CYS A 1 -16.30 7.06 -19.97
CA CYS A 1 -15.25 7.82 -20.68
C CYS A 1 -15.63 7.87 -22.14
N GLU A 2 -16.02 9.05 -22.63
CA GLU A 2 -16.21 9.27 -24.06
C GLU A 2 -14.86 9.65 -24.67
N ILE A 3 -14.43 8.87 -25.67
CA ILE A 3 -13.23 9.20 -26.44
C ILE A 3 -13.63 10.25 -27.47
N ASN A 4 -13.07 11.45 -27.34
CA ASN A 4 -13.25 12.48 -28.37
C ASN A 4 -12.33 12.17 -29.56
N PHE A 5 -12.88 11.57 -30.60
CA PHE A 5 -12.13 11.22 -31.82
C PHE A 5 -11.63 12.44 -32.61
N ALA A 6 -12.13 13.64 -32.34
CA ALA A 6 -11.61 14.85 -32.93
C ALA A 6 -10.30 15.33 -32.28
N ASN A 7 -9.99 14.78 -31.10
CA ASN A 7 -8.80 15.13 -30.32
C ASN A 7 -8.19 13.86 -29.70
N ILE A 8 -7.74 12.96 -30.56
CA ILE A 8 -7.19 11.67 -30.16
C ILE A 8 -5.87 11.89 -29.43
N PRO A 9 -5.70 11.35 -28.18
CA PRO A 9 -4.43 11.43 -27.48
C PRO A 9 -3.29 10.85 -28.30
N THR A 10 -2.11 11.43 -28.19
CA THR A 10 -0.92 11.03 -28.99
C THR A 10 -0.47 9.59 -28.74
N ASN A 11 -0.92 8.98 -27.66
CA ASN A 11 -0.68 7.58 -27.30
C ASN A 11 -1.84 6.64 -27.61
N PHE A 12 -2.88 7.11 -28.31
CA PHE A 12 -4.02 6.27 -28.68
C PHE A 12 -3.57 5.15 -29.64
N GLY A 13 -3.99 3.92 -29.33
CA GLY A 13 -3.62 2.75 -30.12
C GLY A 13 -2.22 2.18 -29.83
N VAL A 14 -1.46 2.80 -28.93
CA VAL A 14 -0.20 2.22 -28.44
C VAL A 14 -0.52 1.15 -27.41
N VAL A 15 -0.30 -0.09 -27.78
CA VAL A 15 -0.45 -1.21 -26.83
C VAL A 15 0.79 -1.27 -25.97
N SER A 16 0.63 -0.93 -24.69
CA SER A 16 1.67 -1.13 -23.68
C SER A 16 1.68 -2.59 -23.24
N LEU A 17 2.37 -3.42 -23.97
CA LEU A 17 2.62 -4.80 -23.54
C LEU A 17 3.72 -4.80 -22.50
N ALA A 18 3.46 -5.44 -21.37
CA ALA A 18 4.48 -5.78 -20.41
C ALA A 18 4.95 -7.20 -20.67
N ASN A 19 6.24 -7.36 -20.96
CA ASN A 19 6.86 -8.67 -21.11
C ASN A 19 7.60 -9.03 -19.83
N PRO A 20 7.47 -10.25 -19.31
CA PRO A 20 8.30 -10.69 -18.20
C PRO A 20 9.76 -10.82 -18.67
N ASP A 21 10.70 -10.42 -17.83
CA ASP A 21 12.10 -10.74 -18.00
C ASP A 21 12.27 -12.28 -17.94
N PRO A 22 13.12 -12.90 -18.78
CA PRO A 22 13.36 -14.35 -18.71
C PRO A 22 13.88 -14.82 -17.34
N GLY A 23 14.52 -13.95 -16.58
CA GLY A 23 14.99 -14.21 -15.22
C GLY A 23 13.99 -13.87 -14.14
N LEU A 24 12.78 -13.45 -14.48
CA LEU A 24 11.77 -13.05 -13.50
C LEU A 24 11.40 -14.23 -12.59
N THR A 25 11.66 -14.07 -11.31
CA THR A 25 11.30 -15.04 -10.28
C THR A 25 10.07 -14.60 -9.51
N ARG A 26 9.33 -15.56 -8.98
CA ARG A 26 8.11 -15.27 -8.23
C ARG A 26 8.42 -14.51 -6.93
N PRO A 27 7.69 -13.43 -6.62
CA PRO A 27 7.72 -12.83 -5.29
C PRO A 27 7.27 -13.82 -4.24
N TYR A 28 7.84 -13.71 -3.05
CA TYR A 28 7.44 -14.48 -1.88
C TYR A 28 7.46 -13.61 -0.63
N VAL A 29 6.86 -14.09 0.43
CA VAL A 29 6.78 -13.37 1.70
C VAL A 29 7.40 -14.25 2.78
N ASP A 30 8.39 -13.72 3.47
CA ASP A 30 8.88 -14.27 4.73
C ASP A 30 7.96 -13.76 5.83
N GLN A 31 7.33 -14.68 6.55
CA GLN A 31 6.42 -14.36 7.64
C GLN A 31 6.97 -14.91 8.95
N PHE A 32 7.03 -14.04 9.93
CA PHE A 32 7.40 -14.37 11.30
C PHE A 32 6.30 -13.89 12.24
N ASN A 33 5.90 -14.74 13.17
CA ASN A 33 5.00 -14.38 14.26
C ASN A 33 5.45 -14.98 15.57
N VAL A 34 5.22 -14.25 16.64
CA VAL A 34 5.44 -14.70 18.01
C VAL A 34 4.31 -14.20 18.88
N GLY A 35 3.80 -15.05 19.72
CA GLY A 35 2.69 -14.72 20.61
C GLY A 35 2.74 -15.44 21.92
N VAL A 36 1.98 -14.92 22.86
CA VAL A 36 1.75 -15.50 24.17
C VAL A 36 0.25 -15.54 24.43
N THR A 37 -0.21 -16.65 24.96
CA THR A 37 -1.58 -16.82 25.47
C THR A 37 -1.51 -17.16 26.94
N HIS A 38 -2.34 -16.50 27.75
CA HIS A 38 -2.40 -16.73 29.18
C HIS A 38 -3.86 -16.83 29.66
N GLU A 39 -4.13 -17.83 30.47
CA GLU A 39 -5.40 -17.94 31.19
C GLU A 39 -5.30 -17.14 32.50
N LEU A 40 -5.98 -15.98 32.54
CA LEU A 40 -5.98 -15.10 33.71
C LEU A 40 -6.73 -15.71 34.89
N MET A 41 -7.83 -16.37 34.58
CA MET A 41 -8.67 -17.12 35.53
C MET A 41 -9.50 -18.12 34.74
N ARG A 42 -10.13 -19.08 35.45
CA ARG A 42 -10.91 -20.14 34.84
C ARG A 42 -11.94 -19.57 33.85
N GLY A 43 -11.77 -19.90 32.57
CA GLY A 43 -12.63 -19.49 31.48
C GLY A 43 -12.36 -18.10 30.91
N VAL A 44 -11.29 -17.40 31.35
CA VAL A 44 -10.88 -16.11 30.79
C VAL A 44 -9.44 -16.18 30.31
N SER A 45 -9.23 -16.07 29.01
CA SER A 45 -7.91 -16.08 28.39
C SER A 45 -7.66 -14.77 27.62
N VAL A 46 -6.40 -14.37 27.59
CA VAL A 46 -5.89 -13.26 26.80
C VAL A 46 -4.73 -13.73 25.94
N SER A 47 -4.55 -13.12 24.78
CA SER A 47 -3.36 -13.33 23.95
C SER A 47 -2.82 -12.03 23.43
N ALA A 48 -1.51 -11.97 23.25
CA ALA A 48 -0.82 -10.92 22.54
C ALA A 48 0.07 -11.58 21.48
N GLU A 49 0.04 -11.06 20.27
CA GLU A 49 0.74 -11.65 19.14
C GLU A 49 1.34 -10.55 18.27
N TRP A 50 2.60 -10.71 17.90
CA TRP A 50 3.29 -9.82 16.98
C TRP A 50 3.54 -10.54 15.67
N PHE A 51 3.28 -9.84 14.56
CA PHE A 51 3.47 -10.31 13.19
C PHE A 51 4.45 -9.41 12.47
N HIS A 52 5.34 -10.01 11.72
CA HIS A 52 6.24 -9.34 10.80
C HIS A 52 6.28 -10.08 9.47
N ASN A 53 6.03 -9.36 8.37
CA ASN A 53 6.11 -9.92 7.03
C ASN A 53 7.05 -9.06 6.18
N ASP A 54 7.95 -9.71 5.47
CA ASP A 54 8.87 -9.11 4.53
C ASP A 54 8.62 -9.66 3.13
N THR A 55 8.30 -8.79 2.18
CA THR A 55 8.14 -9.19 0.78
C THR A 55 9.50 -9.22 0.10
N LYS A 56 9.83 -10.36 -0.51
CA LYS A 56 11.08 -10.61 -1.23
C LYS A 56 10.83 -10.80 -2.72
N ASN A 57 11.85 -10.60 -3.53
CA ASN A 57 11.78 -10.70 -4.99
C ASN A 57 10.64 -9.86 -5.59
N SER A 58 10.36 -8.71 -4.99
CA SER A 58 9.38 -7.79 -5.53
C SER A 58 9.72 -7.47 -6.98
N TRP A 59 8.70 -7.40 -7.81
CA TRP A 59 8.89 -7.05 -9.21
C TRP A 59 8.52 -5.59 -9.45
N GLN A 60 9.14 -5.02 -10.47
CA GLN A 60 8.88 -3.68 -10.92
C GLN A 60 8.78 -3.65 -12.44
N ARG A 61 7.86 -2.82 -12.94
CA ARG A 61 7.69 -2.57 -14.36
C ARG A 61 8.56 -1.43 -14.80
N ASN A 62 9.49 -1.71 -15.70
CA ASN A 62 10.43 -0.75 -16.24
C ASN A 62 10.19 -0.53 -17.72
N ASN A 63 10.19 0.73 -18.17
CA ASN A 63 10.22 1.03 -19.60
C ASN A 63 11.67 1.04 -20.08
N VAL A 64 12.10 -0.02 -20.76
CA VAL A 64 13.49 -0.18 -21.22
C VAL A 64 13.91 0.77 -22.34
N LEU A 65 12.94 1.42 -22.99
CA LEU A 65 13.22 2.48 -23.98
C LEU A 65 13.44 3.86 -23.36
N ARG A 66 13.25 3.99 -22.05
CA ARG A 66 13.54 5.21 -21.28
C ARG A 66 14.48 4.90 -20.13
N PRO A 67 15.70 4.43 -20.44
CA PRO A 67 16.63 4.01 -19.40
C PRO A 67 17.10 5.22 -18.57
N GLY A 68 17.32 4.97 -17.30
CA GLY A 68 17.88 5.92 -16.37
C GLY A 68 18.49 5.22 -15.17
N THR A 69 18.97 6.00 -14.23
CA THR A 69 19.54 5.50 -12.98
C THR A 69 18.88 6.19 -11.80
N TYR A 70 18.72 5.45 -10.73
CA TYR A 70 18.34 5.98 -9.42
C TYR A 70 19.40 5.57 -8.40
N ALA A 71 20.01 6.56 -7.77
CA ALA A 71 20.99 6.33 -6.74
C ALA A 71 20.98 7.46 -5.70
N ASN A 72 21.08 7.12 -4.42
CA ASN A 72 21.16 8.08 -3.31
C ASN A 72 20.06 9.17 -3.32
N GLY A 73 18.84 8.80 -3.67
CA GLY A 73 17.72 9.74 -3.71
C GLY A 73 17.64 10.60 -4.97
N ALA A 74 18.58 10.46 -5.89
CA ALA A 74 18.62 11.19 -7.14
C ALA A 74 18.37 10.32 -8.35
N VAL A 75 17.73 10.90 -9.38
CA VAL A 75 17.46 10.24 -10.66
C VAL A 75 18.19 10.96 -11.78
N THR A 76 18.74 10.18 -12.70
CA THR A 76 19.27 10.68 -13.98
C THR A 76 18.57 9.90 -15.10
N ASN A 77 17.78 10.62 -15.91
CA ASN A 77 17.08 10.04 -17.05
C ASN A 77 16.89 11.11 -18.13
N ALA A 78 17.63 10.98 -19.23
CA ALA A 78 17.60 11.93 -20.34
C ALA A 78 16.28 11.96 -21.13
N SER A 79 15.41 10.99 -20.91
CA SER A 79 14.08 10.93 -21.53
C SER A 79 13.08 11.90 -20.93
N TYR A 80 13.42 12.53 -19.80
CA TYR A 80 12.54 13.42 -19.06
C TYR A 80 13.14 14.78 -18.80
N LYS A 81 12.29 15.78 -18.70
CA LYS A 81 12.59 17.14 -18.29
C LYS A 81 11.73 17.55 -17.11
N PRO A 82 12.24 18.32 -16.15
CA PRO A 82 11.43 18.83 -15.05
C PRO A 82 10.43 19.87 -15.54
N VAL A 83 9.23 19.83 -14.96
CA VAL A 83 8.15 20.81 -15.17
C VAL A 83 7.62 21.18 -13.80
N THR A 84 7.53 22.47 -13.50
CA THR A 84 6.95 22.93 -12.24
C THR A 84 5.47 23.21 -12.45
N ILE A 85 4.64 22.59 -11.62
CA ILE A 85 3.22 22.91 -11.47
C ILE A 85 2.99 23.48 -10.06
N PHE A 86 1.84 24.09 -9.84
CA PHE A 86 1.52 24.66 -8.52
C PHE A 86 0.35 23.92 -7.90
N SER A 87 0.46 23.64 -6.61
CA SER A 87 -0.60 23.03 -5.82
C SER A 87 -1.84 23.93 -5.84
N PRO A 88 -3.03 23.42 -6.16
CA PRO A 88 -4.26 24.20 -6.12
C PRO A 88 -4.72 24.53 -4.70
N ILE A 89 -4.13 23.92 -3.68
CA ILE A 89 -4.52 24.07 -2.27
C ILE A 89 -3.81 25.27 -1.65
N ASP A 90 -2.49 25.36 -1.84
CA ASP A 90 -1.62 26.31 -1.15
C ASP A 90 -0.66 27.07 -2.07
N GLY A 91 -0.72 26.82 -3.38
CA GLY A 91 0.15 27.44 -4.36
C GLY A 91 1.61 26.98 -4.29
N SER A 92 1.93 25.97 -3.50
CA SER A 92 3.31 25.46 -3.40
C SER A 92 3.78 24.85 -4.72
N PRO A 93 5.06 25.04 -5.12
CA PRO A 93 5.59 24.46 -6.34
C PRO A 93 5.78 22.95 -6.18
N ILE A 94 5.33 22.20 -7.18
CA ILE A 94 5.50 20.74 -7.29
C ILE A 94 6.32 20.48 -8.55
N THR A 95 7.48 19.86 -8.41
CA THR A 95 8.27 19.43 -9.55
C THR A 95 7.75 18.09 -10.06
N MET A 96 7.31 18.08 -11.29
CA MET A 96 6.95 16.88 -12.05
C MET A 96 7.93 16.69 -13.21
N TYR A 97 7.86 15.55 -13.86
CA TYR A 97 8.69 15.24 -15.00
C TYR A 97 7.83 14.89 -16.20
N ASP A 98 8.06 15.59 -17.30
CA ASP A 98 7.44 15.29 -18.59
C ASP A 98 8.48 14.73 -19.55
N THR A 99 8.06 13.97 -20.56
CA THR A 99 8.96 13.47 -21.59
C THR A 99 9.50 14.61 -22.45
N VAL A 100 10.77 14.50 -22.85
CA VAL A 100 11.43 15.55 -23.64
C VAL A 100 10.79 15.78 -25.02
N SER A 101 10.11 14.76 -25.56
CA SER A 101 9.42 14.85 -26.86
C SER A 101 8.29 13.82 -26.98
N THR A 102 7.40 14.06 -27.94
CA THR A 102 6.32 13.13 -28.29
C THR A 102 6.84 11.78 -28.77
N ALA A 103 7.99 11.75 -29.45
CA ALA A 103 8.61 10.50 -29.88
C ALA A 103 9.04 9.66 -28.65
N VAL A 104 9.63 10.28 -27.65
CA VAL A 104 9.97 9.65 -26.39
C VAL A 104 8.72 9.21 -25.63
N ALA A 105 7.65 10.00 -25.63
CA ALA A 105 6.38 9.64 -25.01
C ALA A 105 5.76 8.37 -25.60
N ARG A 106 5.96 8.14 -26.90
CA ARG A 106 5.50 6.95 -27.62
C ARG A 106 6.44 5.74 -27.51
N ALA A 107 7.68 5.95 -27.09
CA ALA A 107 8.65 4.88 -26.89
C ALA A 107 8.31 4.09 -25.62
N VAL A 108 7.49 3.06 -25.75
CA VAL A 108 7.02 2.25 -24.61
C VAL A 108 7.32 0.77 -24.89
N GLN A 109 8.22 0.22 -24.08
CA GLN A 109 8.48 -1.21 -24.00
C GLN A 109 8.66 -1.57 -22.52
N ASN A 110 7.61 -2.08 -21.94
CA ASN A 110 7.60 -2.43 -20.52
C ASN A 110 8.14 -3.84 -20.31
N VAL A 111 9.03 -3.99 -19.37
CA VAL A 111 9.57 -5.27 -18.92
C VAL A 111 9.39 -5.36 -17.41
N ASP A 112 8.82 -6.47 -16.96
CA ASP A 112 8.67 -6.78 -15.55
C ASP A 112 9.90 -7.54 -15.08
N THR A 113 10.66 -6.97 -14.14
CA THR A 113 11.89 -7.53 -13.57
C THR A 113 11.82 -7.57 -12.06
N ASN A 114 12.53 -8.48 -11.42
CA ASN A 114 12.72 -8.40 -9.97
C ASN A 114 13.64 -7.23 -9.65
N ASP A 115 13.28 -6.50 -8.59
CA ASP A 115 14.08 -5.39 -8.07
C ASP A 115 14.30 -5.55 -6.57
N SER A 116 15.52 -5.83 -6.18
CA SER A 116 15.92 -6.00 -4.78
C SER A 116 15.85 -4.71 -3.96
N ASN A 117 15.73 -3.55 -4.62
CA ASN A 117 15.60 -2.25 -3.96
C ASN A 117 14.13 -1.97 -3.59
N VAL A 118 13.18 -2.64 -4.26
CA VAL A 118 11.77 -2.58 -3.85
C VAL A 118 11.60 -3.40 -2.59
N LYS A 119 11.19 -2.75 -1.53
CA LYS A 119 11.00 -3.35 -0.20
C LYS A 119 9.59 -3.06 0.31
N GLN A 120 9.00 -4.04 0.96
CA GLN A 120 7.73 -3.88 1.64
C GLN A 120 7.73 -4.72 2.90
N ALA A 121 7.50 -4.05 4.03
CA ALA A 121 7.41 -4.68 5.32
C ALA A 121 6.06 -4.39 5.97
N TYR A 122 5.45 -5.41 6.53
CA TYR A 122 4.24 -5.33 7.34
C TYR A 122 4.58 -5.67 8.79
N ASN A 123 4.07 -4.88 9.72
CA ASN A 123 4.15 -5.15 11.14
C ASN A 123 2.76 -5.02 11.75
N ALA A 124 2.41 -5.93 12.64
CA ALA A 124 1.17 -5.86 13.40
C ALA A 124 1.35 -6.35 14.83
N LEU A 125 0.54 -5.80 15.72
CA LEU A 125 0.39 -6.24 17.09
C LEU A 125 -1.09 -6.50 17.33
N GLU A 126 -1.40 -7.72 17.77
CA GLU A 126 -2.75 -8.15 18.08
C GLU A 126 -2.90 -8.48 19.56
N PHE A 127 -4.01 -8.02 20.13
CA PHE A 127 -4.45 -8.40 21.46
C PHE A 127 -5.85 -9.01 21.35
N ASN A 128 -6.01 -10.20 21.91
CA ASN A 128 -7.29 -10.88 21.93
C ASN A 128 -7.65 -11.32 23.35
N PHE A 129 -8.93 -11.36 23.63
CA PHE A 129 -9.45 -11.96 24.84
C PHE A 129 -10.65 -12.84 24.53
N ASN A 130 -10.85 -13.85 25.36
CA ASN A 130 -11.99 -14.74 25.31
C ASN A 130 -12.44 -15.02 26.75
N ALA A 131 -13.70 -14.77 27.03
CA ALA A 131 -14.27 -14.98 28.34
C ALA A 131 -15.53 -15.86 28.26
N ARG A 132 -15.51 -16.95 29.02
CA ARG A 132 -16.69 -17.79 29.30
C ARG A 132 -17.22 -17.39 30.66
N LEU A 133 -18.37 -16.74 30.65
CA LEU A 133 -19.01 -16.21 31.83
C LEU A 133 -20.01 -17.21 32.42
N PRO A 134 -20.43 -17.05 33.68
CA PRO A 134 -21.47 -17.85 34.27
C PRO A 134 -22.76 -17.86 33.41
N HIS A 135 -23.56 -18.89 33.60
CA HIS A 135 -24.82 -19.10 32.87
C HIS A 135 -24.68 -19.26 31.35
N GLY A 136 -23.48 -19.63 30.87
CA GLY A 136 -23.24 -19.91 29.44
C GLY A 136 -23.02 -18.67 28.56
N ALA A 137 -22.93 -17.48 29.15
CA ALA A 137 -22.59 -16.28 28.41
C ALA A 137 -21.13 -16.33 27.90
N ARG A 138 -20.89 -15.74 26.75
CA ARG A 138 -19.56 -15.66 26.13
C ARG A 138 -19.30 -14.23 25.68
N LEU A 139 -18.08 -13.77 25.92
CA LEU A 139 -17.59 -12.48 25.43
C LEU A 139 -16.21 -12.68 24.84
N PHE A 140 -15.98 -12.21 23.65
CA PHE A 140 -14.69 -12.28 23.00
C PHE A 140 -14.46 -11.07 22.12
N GLY A 141 -13.21 -10.74 21.92
CA GLY A 141 -12.84 -9.60 21.12
C GLY A 141 -11.35 -9.36 21.15
N GLY A 142 -10.96 -8.26 20.53
CA GLY A 142 -9.57 -7.87 20.48
C GLY A 142 -9.33 -6.59 19.71
N SER A 143 -8.08 -6.20 19.68
CA SER A 143 -7.60 -5.10 18.85
C SER A 143 -6.42 -5.58 18.01
N ALA A 144 -6.35 -5.11 16.78
CA ALA A 144 -5.20 -5.28 15.92
C ALA A 144 -4.70 -3.89 15.50
N THR A 145 -3.41 -3.66 15.67
CA THR A 145 -2.75 -2.43 15.25
C THR A 145 -1.68 -2.79 14.24
N ASP A 146 -1.82 -2.30 13.01
CA ASP A 146 -0.96 -2.68 11.90
C ASP A 146 -0.38 -1.48 11.15
N ARG A 147 0.73 -1.73 10.45
CA ARG A 147 1.36 -0.77 9.56
C ARG A 147 2.10 -1.50 8.44
N THR A 148 1.85 -1.08 7.20
CA THR A 148 2.65 -1.47 6.04
C THR A 148 3.52 -0.30 5.62
N VAL A 149 4.78 -0.55 5.34
CA VAL A 149 5.75 0.43 4.85
C VAL A 149 6.42 -0.14 3.61
N ALA A 150 6.48 0.66 2.54
CA ALA A 150 7.11 0.27 1.29
C ALA A 150 8.15 1.31 0.84
N ASN A 151 9.17 0.85 0.11
CA ASN A 151 10.08 1.67 -0.66
C ASN A 151 10.09 1.15 -2.10
N THR A 152 9.63 2.00 -3.02
CA THR A 152 9.51 1.71 -4.45
C THR A 152 10.28 2.72 -5.30
N CYS A 153 11.15 3.52 -4.69
CA CYS A 153 11.83 4.65 -5.34
C CYS A 153 12.76 4.24 -6.47
N SER A 154 13.21 3.00 -6.50
CA SER A 154 14.00 2.48 -7.62
C SER A 154 13.29 2.61 -8.98
N GLY A 155 11.97 2.60 -9.00
CA GLY A 155 11.15 2.89 -10.19
C GLY A 155 11.39 4.26 -10.80
N ALA A 156 11.93 5.18 -10.05
CA ALA A 156 12.32 6.49 -10.55
C ALA A 156 13.38 6.42 -11.67
N ALA A 157 14.17 5.35 -11.73
CA ALA A 157 15.13 5.15 -12.82
C ALA A 157 14.47 5.25 -14.19
N THR A 158 13.28 4.64 -14.38
CA THR A 158 12.55 4.68 -15.65
C THR A 158 11.38 5.65 -15.66
N ASN A 159 10.94 6.10 -14.48
CA ASN A 159 9.89 7.12 -14.33
C ASN A 159 10.19 8.05 -13.14
N PRO A 160 10.84 9.20 -13.37
CA PRO A 160 11.21 10.15 -12.32
C PRO A 160 10.04 10.65 -11.47
N ASN A 161 8.81 10.53 -11.97
CA ASN A 161 7.62 10.92 -11.22
C ASN A 161 7.37 10.07 -9.96
N PHE A 162 8.06 8.96 -9.78
CA PHE A 162 8.08 8.24 -8.50
C PHE A 162 8.68 9.09 -7.35
N LEU A 163 9.51 10.09 -7.66
CA LEU A 163 10.13 10.97 -6.68
C LEU A 163 9.34 12.24 -6.37
N ILE A 164 8.13 12.38 -6.91
CA ILE A 164 7.31 13.57 -6.64
C ILE A 164 7.09 13.70 -5.14
N THR A 165 7.39 14.90 -4.64
CA THR A 165 7.20 15.27 -3.24
C THR A 165 6.08 16.30 -3.16
N ILE A 166 5.06 16.04 -2.36
CA ILE A 166 3.93 16.94 -2.11
C ILE A 166 3.84 17.17 -0.62
N GLY A 167 3.82 18.43 -0.21
CA GLY A 167 3.76 18.78 1.21
C GLY A 167 4.92 18.21 2.03
N GLY A 168 6.10 18.06 1.43
CA GLY A 168 7.28 17.48 2.08
C GLY A 168 7.27 15.95 2.18
N VAL A 169 6.25 15.27 1.65
CA VAL A 169 6.14 13.81 1.69
C VAL A 169 6.55 13.21 0.35
N ASN A 170 7.51 12.31 0.38
CA ASN A 170 7.88 11.46 -0.75
C ASN A 170 7.14 10.11 -0.61
N TYR A 171 6.26 9.83 -1.56
CA TYR A 171 5.38 8.66 -1.48
C TYR A 171 6.04 7.35 -1.91
N CYS A 172 7.16 7.39 -2.65
CA CYS A 172 7.86 6.16 -3.02
C CYS A 172 8.69 5.60 -1.86
N ASP A 173 9.14 6.44 -0.92
CA ASP A 173 9.82 6.02 0.29
C ASP A 173 8.96 6.28 1.53
N GLN A 174 8.19 5.29 1.89
CA GLN A 174 7.35 5.33 3.08
C GLN A 174 8.12 5.07 4.38
N THR A 175 9.40 4.66 4.31
CA THR A 175 10.21 4.40 5.49
C THR A 175 10.49 5.68 6.28
N ASN A 176 10.63 6.80 5.57
CA ASN A 176 10.83 8.14 6.14
C ASN A 176 9.53 8.94 6.27
N SER A 177 8.41 8.38 5.82
CA SER A 177 7.09 9.01 5.95
C SER A 177 6.45 8.57 7.26
N SER A 178 5.74 9.48 7.91
CA SER A 178 4.97 9.17 9.12
C SER A 178 3.71 8.38 8.76
N ILE A 179 3.88 7.17 8.22
CA ILE A 179 2.74 6.29 7.96
C ILE A 179 2.14 5.89 9.31
N PRO A 180 0.89 6.27 9.60
CA PRO A 180 0.29 5.99 10.88
C PRO A 180 -0.02 4.50 11.05
N TRP A 181 0.06 4.05 12.29
CA TRP A 181 -0.48 2.75 12.67
C TRP A 181 -2.01 2.80 12.57
N ARG A 182 -2.61 1.74 12.04
CA ARG A 182 -4.06 1.59 11.93
C ARG A 182 -4.51 0.62 13.00
N THR A 183 -5.38 1.10 13.90
CA THR A 183 -5.94 0.27 14.95
C THR A 183 -7.39 -0.05 14.66
N GLN A 184 -7.73 -1.32 14.66
CA GLN A 184 -9.08 -1.83 14.60
C GLN A 184 -9.44 -2.52 15.90
N PHE A 185 -10.72 -2.47 16.25
CA PHE A 185 -11.25 -3.10 17.44
C PHE A 185 -12.50 -3.90 17.09
N LYS A 186 -12.61 -5.11 17.66
CA LYS A 186 -13.78 -5.96 17.50
C LYS A 186 -14.15 -6.55 18.85
N LEU A 187 -15.44 -6.52 19.14
CA LEU A 187 -16.02 -7.10 20.35
C LEU A 187 -17.30 -7.83 19.97
N ALA A 188 -17.49 -9.04 20.43
CA ALA A 188 -18.71 -9.77 20.24
C ALA A 188 -19.04 -10.60 21.48
N GLY A 189 -20.34 -10.83 21.70
CA GLY A 189 -20.77 -11.62 22.82
C GLY A 189 -22.15 -12.24 22.60
N THR A 190 -22.39 -13.30 23.35
CA THR A 190 -23.66 -14.00 23.42
C THR A 190 -24.06 -14.18 24.87
N PHE A 191 -25.32 -13.87 25.17
CA PHE A 191 -25.87 -13.88 26.52
C PHE A 191 -27.18 -14.65 26.51
N PRO A 192 -27.20 -15.89 27.04
CA PRO A 192 -28.43 -16.63 27.25
C PRO A 192 -29.34 -15.90 28.24
N LEU A 193 -30.59 -15.73 27.88
CA LEU A 193 -31.57 -15.11 28.75
C LEU A 193 -32.29 -16.21 29.54
N PRO A 194 -32.67 -15.97 30.81
CA PRO A 194 -33.29 -16.99 31.64
C PRO A 194 -34.72 -17.33 31.24
N TRP A 195 -35.27 -16.68 30.21
CA TRP A 195 -36.64 -16.82 29.79
C TRP A 195 -36.75 -17.47 28.39
N TYR A 196 -37.59 -18.48 28.27
CA TYR A 196 -37.98 -19.08 27.00
C TYR A 196 -36.86 -19.59 26.10
N GLY A 197 -35.66 -19.86 26.63
CA GLY A 197 -34.52 -20.29 25.83
C GLY A 197 -33.99 -19.23 24.84
N LEU A 198 -34.29 -17.97 25.09
CA LEU A 198 -33.80 -16.86 24.25
C LEU A 198 -32.31 -16.60 24.49
N GLN A 199 -31.63 -16.17 23.44
CA GLN A 199 -30.27 -15.74 23.50
C GLN A 199 -30.10 -14.36 22.85
N PHE A 200 -29.47 -13.45 23.56
CA PHE A 200 -29.06 -12.16 23.01
C PHE A 200 -27.63 -12.29 22.45
N ALA A 201 -27.39 -11.77 21.25
CA ALA A 201 -26.08 -11.68 20.65
C ALA A 201 -25.82 -10.26 20.13
N ALA A 202 -24.63 -9.76 20.37
CA ALA A 202 -24.22 -8.44 19.89
C ALA A 202 -22.77 -8.48 19.37
N ALA A 203 -22.49 -7.65 18.37
CA ALA A 203 -21.14 -7.41 17.87
C ALA A 203 -20.92 -5.92 17.65
N LEU A 204 -19.75 -5.44 18.07
CA LEU A 204 -19.25 -4.10 17.85
C LEU A 204 -17.97 -4.20 17.02
N GLN A 205 -17.85 -3.35 16.01
CA GLN A 205 -16.65 -3.25 15.20
C GLN A 205 -16.31 -1.77 15.01
N ALA A 206 -15.08 -1.38 15.36
CA ALA A 206 -14.50 -0.09 15.06
C ALA A 206 -13.33 -0.28 14.12
N LEU A 207 -13.42 0.29 12.93
CA LEU A 207 -12.39 0.21 11.89
C LEU A 207 -11.75 1.57 11.69
N PRO A 208 -10.44 1.62 11.43
CA PRO A 208 -9.79 2.87 11.04
C PRO A 208 -10.36 3.36 9.71
N GLY A 209 -10.48 4.68 9.58
CA GLY A 209 -10.84 5.30 8.31
C GLY A 209 -9.81 5.02 7.21
N TYR A 210 -10.23 5.15 5.96
CA TYR A 210 -9.30 5.11 4.83
C TYR A 210 -8.33 6.28 4.92
N GLN A 211 -7.05 6.01 4.67
CA GLN A 211 -6.08 7.07 4.42
C GLN A 211 -6.42 7.70 3.06
N LEU A 212 -6.98 8.91 3.11
CA LEU A 212 -7.17 9.71 1.92
C LEU A 212 -5.78 10.19 1.44
N GLY A 213 -5.38 9.86 0.24
CA GLY A 213 -4.30 10.55 -0.45
C GLY A 213 -3.10 9.75 -0.95
N THR A 214 -2.80 8.57 -0.44
CA THR A 214 -1.62 7.84 -0.96
C THR A 214 -1.88 7.07 -2.25
N GLN A 215 -3.10 6.68 -2.54
CA GLN A 215 -3.43 5.92 -3.76
C GLN A 215 -3.76 6.81 -4.97
N ALA A 216 -4.27 8.01 -4.75
CA ALA A 216 -4.63 8.90 -5.86
C ALA A 216 -3.43 9.45 -6.63
N LEU A 217 -2.24 9.45 -6.02
CA LEU A 217 -1.01 9.98 -6.61
C LEU A 217 -0.07 8.90 -7.16
N THR A 218 -0.19 7.65 -6.71
CA THR A 218 0.65 6.53 -7.19
C THR A 218 0.05 5.81 -8.38
N SER A 219 -1.25 5.89 -8.59
CA SER A 219 -1.88 5.45 -9.83
C SER A 219 -1.89 6.63 -10.80
N GLY A 220 -0.84 6.78 -11.57
CA GLY A 220 -0.84 7.60 -12.79
C GLY A 220 -1.78 7.04 -13.86
N GLY A 221 -2.90 6.50 -13.44
CA GLY A 221 -4.02 6.06 -14.23
C GLY A 221 -5.14 7.07 -14.13
N ALA A 222 -5.45 7.73 -15.21
CA ALA A 222 -6.67 8.49 -15.38
C ALA A 222 -7.86 7.69 -14.84
N GLY A 223 -8.61 8.27 -13.91
CA GLY A 223 -9.87 7.71 -13.46
C GLY A 223 -10.07 7.76 -11.97
N ALA A 224 -10.22 8.96 -11.44
CA ALA A 224 -11.11 9.17 -10.31
C ALA A 224 -12.39 9.83 -10.84
N PRO A 225 -13.58 9.47 -10.28
CA PRO A 225 -14.85 9.98 -10.72
C PRO A 225 -14.98 11.48 -10.55
#